data_d4fd96b421b774c97adc510b8dfa1286
#
_entry.id   d4fd96b421b774c97adc510b8dfa1286
#
_cell.length_a   1.000
_cell.length_b   1.000
_cell.length_c   1.000
_cell.angle_alpha   90.00
_cell.angle_beta   90.00
_cell.angle_gamma   90.00
#
_symmetry.space_group_name_H-M   'P 1'
#
loop_
_entity.id
_entity.type
_entity.pdbx_description
1 polymer ?
#
loop_
_entity_poly.entity_id
_entity_poly.type
_entity_poly.pdbx_seq_one_letter_code
_entity_poly.pdbx_strand_id
1 'polypeptide(L)'
;GSEMCIRDSDNIGINNIKINGSALADNTIQTYVSIAHEGIPGHMMQYTSFFNNENISNVRKYAGIIAPSEGWAQYASHNTLEYIVEEEGYKKDLAEIIAIDERIGYLIQTRFDLGVNYEDWDLDDANAYANGMYDEEVVKILYDAVVGDPGEIIPYAYGTEYMYDLRDEYFDKKGKDVKGFNTFIINSGILPFPLYEKYMQEYLD
;
A
#
# COMPACT_ATOMS: atom_id res chain seq x y z
N GLY A 1 -0.14 -5.08 -14.52
CA GLY A 1 0.91 -4.89 -13.53
C GLY A 1 1.85 -3.76 -13.92
N SER A 2 2.23 -2.96 -12.96
CA SER A 2 3.30 -1.99 -13.09
C SER A 2 4.59 -2.63 -12.60
N GLU A 3 5.67 -2.48 -13.34
CA GLU A 3 7.01 -2.90 -12.90
C GLU A 3 7.85 -1.65 -12.64
N MET A 4 8.39 -1.54 -11.44
CA MET A 4 9.36 -0.51 -11.10
C MET A 4 10.77 -1.07 -11.27
N CYS A 5 11.53 -0.56 -12.23
CA CYS A 5 12.94 -0.89 -12.40
C CYS A 5 13.80 0.24 -11.85
N ILE A 6 14.46 0.04 -10.71
CA ILE A 6 15.50 0.92 -10.20
C ILE A 6 16.82 0.47 -10.78
N ARG A 7 17.42 1.29 -11.63
CA ARG A 7 18.79 1.06 -12.12
C ARG A 7 19.66 2.25 -11.70
N ASP A 8 20.59 1.98 -10.81
CA ASP A 8 21.59 2.95 -10.41
C ASP A 8 22.86 2.73 -11.25
N SER A 9 23.29 3.72 -12.01
CA SER A 9 24.61 3.73 -12.62
C SER A 9 25.44 4.97 -12.29
N ASP A 10 24.82 6.05 -11.79
CA ASP A 10 25.53 7.31 -11.52
C ASP A 10 24.90 8.16 -10.42
N ASN A 11 24.34 7.55 -9.36
CA ASN A 11 23.56 8.21 -8.31
C ASN A 11 22.29 8.97 -8.80
N ILE A 12 21.90 8.74 -10.04
CA ILE A 12 20.65 9.26 -10.61
C ILE A 12 19.80 8.04 -10.92
N GLY A 13 18.91 7.67 -10.01
CA GLY A 13 17.91 6.64 -10.27
C GLY A 13 17.01 7.06 -11.42
N ILE A 14 17.07 6.36 -12.55
CA ILE A 14 16.09 6.51 -13.62
C ILE A 14 14.97 5.52 -13.31
N ASN A 15 13.87 6.04 -12.78
CA ASN A 15 12.68 5.25 -12.53
C ASN A 15 11.75 5.32 -13.73
N ASN A 16 11.29 4.18 -14.22
CA ASN A 16 10.33 4.10 -15.30
C ASN A 16 9.06 3.40 -14.80
N ILE A 17 7.94 4.09 -14.88
CA ILE A 17 6.63 3.50 -14.70
C ILE A 17 6.09 3.13 -16.08
N LYS A 18 5.82 1.85 -16.31
CA LYS A 18 5.19 1.38 -17.54
C LYS A 18 3.69 1.31 -17.32
N ILE A 19 2.96 2.08 -18.09
CA ILE A 19 1.50 2.11 -18.05
C ILE A 19 0.96 1.29 -19.22
N ASN A 20 0.14 0.28 -18.93
CA ASN A 20 -0.57 -0.47 -19.97
C ASN A 20 -1.77 0.33 -20.46
N GLY A 21 -1.60 1.03 -21.60
CA GLY A 21 -2.62 1.91 -22.17
C GLY A 21 -3.93 1.21 -22.56
N SER A 22 -3.95 -0.10 -22.74
CA SER A 22 -5.19 -0.85 -23.02
C SER A 22 -6.04 -1.08 -21.76
N ALA A 23 -5.44 -0.99 -20.58
CA ALA A 23 -6.15 -1.10 -19.31
C ALA A 23 -6.68 0.26 -18.78
N LEU A 24 -6.28 1.37 -19.41
CA LEU A 24 -6.62 2.74 -18.96
C LEU A 24 -8.01 3.21 -19.39
N ALA A 25 -8.67 2.50 -20.31
CA ALA A 25 -9.78 3.07 -21.09
C ALA A 25 -11.03 3.40 -20.23
N ASP A 26 -11.20 2.83 -19.04
CA ASP A 26 -12.48 2.89 -18.33
C ASP A 26 -12.42 3.34 -16.85
N ASN A 27 -11.23 3.62 -16.28
CA ASN A 27 -11.15 4.04 -14.88
C ASN A 27 -9.99 4.99 -14.59
N THR A 28 -10.22 6.29 -14.76
CA THR A 28 -9.25 7.37 -14.52
C THR A 28 -8.77 7.38 -13.07
N ILE A 29 -9.69 7.23 -12.11
CA ILE A 29 -9.36 7.28 -10.68
C ILE A 29 -8.44 6.12 -10.30
N GLN A 30 -8.78 4.88 -10.69
CA GLN A 30 -7.94 3.72 -10.39
C GLN A 30 -6.55 3.81 -11.02
N THR A 31 -6.47 4.32 -12.24
CA THR A 31 -5.19 4.59 -12.91
C THR A 31 -4.36 5.62 -12.15
N TYR A 32 -4.99 6.70 -11.71
CA TYR A 32 -4.33 7.72 -10.90
C TYR A 32 -3.79 7.15 -9.58
N VAL A 33 -4.60 6.37 -8.86
CA VAL A 33 -4.18 5.70 -7.62
C VAL A 33 -2.96 4.82 -7.86
N SER A 34 -2.99 3.99 -8.92
CA SER A 34 -1.86 3.11 -9.26
C SER A 34 -0.58 3.92 -9.59
N ILE A 35 -0.70 5.03 -10.33
CA ILE A 35 0.44 5.91 -10.63
C ILE A 35 0.96 6.61 -9.35
N ALA A 36 0.09 7.04 -8.46
CA ALA A 36 0.47 7.64 -7.19
C ALA A 36 1.15 6.64 -6.25
N HIS A 37 0.67 5.39 -6.24
CA HIS A 37 1.23 4.27 -5.49
C HIS A 37 2.67 3.94 -5.96
N GLU A 38 2.85 3.70 -7.25
CA GLU A 38 4.16 3.34 -7.81
C GLU A 38 5.13 4.54 -7.89
N GLY A 39 4.60 5.74 -8.12
CA GLY A 39 5.35 6.95 -8.37
C GLY A 39 5.55 7.82 -7.13
N ILE A 40 5.05 9.05 -7.24
CA ILE A 40 5.09 10.06 -6.19
C ILE A 40 3.64 10.36 -5.80
N PRO A 41 3.31 10.23 -4.52
CA PRO A 41 4.18 10.13 -3.33
C PRO A 41 4.53 8.71 -2.85
N GLY A 42 4.19 7.65 -3.59
CA GLY A 42 4.36 6.26 -3.20
C GLY A 42 5.81 5.73 -3.28
N HIS A 43 5.97 4.55 -3.89
CA HIS A 43 7.24 3.80 -3.89
C HIS A 43 8.44 4.58 -4.42
N MET A 44 8.30 5.29 -5.54
CA MET A 44 9.42 6.04 -6.13
C MET A 44 9.99 7.07 -5.16
N MET A 45 9.13 7.82 -4.47
CA MET A 45 9.56 8.79 -3.46
C MET A 45 10.18 8.10 -2.26
N GLN A 46 9.55 7.04 -1.77
CA GLN A 46 10.03 6.27 -0.61
C GLN A 46 11.42 5.69 -0.86
N TYR A 47 11.59 4.93 -1.93
CA TYR A 47 12.87 4.28 -2.24
C TYR A 47 13.97 5.29 -2.60
N THR A 48 13.66 6.34 -3.35
CA THR A 48 14.63 7.40 -3.64
C THR A 48 15.12 8.05 -2.35
N SER A 49 14.22 8.39 -1.44
CA SER A 49 14.58 8.97 -0.14
C SER A 49 15.37 7.97 0.72
N PHE A 50 14.96 6.71 0.75
CA PHE A 50 15.60 5.65 1.53
C PHE A 50 17.05 5.38 1.07
N PHE A 51 17.27 5.21 -0.23
CA PHE A 51 18.60 4.90 -0.75
C PHE A 51 19.55 6.09 -0.69
N ASN A 52 19.07 7.32 -0.83
CA ASN A 52 19.88 8.53 -0.75
C ASN A 52 20.12 9.03 0.68
N ASN A 53 19.45 8.46 1.69
CA ASN A 53 19.65 8.85 3.08
C ASN A 53 20.98 8.26 3.63
N GLU A 54 21.97 9.12 3.85
CA GLU A 54 23.29 8.75 4.37
C GLU A 54 23.27 8.26 5.83
N ASN A 55 22.22 8.59 6.59
CA ASN A 55 22.04 8.11 7.96
C ASN A 55 21.56 6.66 8.03
N ILE A 56 21.12 6.08 6.92
CA ILE A 56 20.68 4.70 6.85
C ILE A 56 21.83 3.80 6.42
N SER A 57 22.14 2.81 7.27
CA SER A 57 23.23 1.88 6.97
C SER A 57 22.97 1.05 5.70
N ASN A 58 24.03 0.69 4.99
CA ASN A 58 23.93 -0.14 3.79
C ASN A 58 23.24 -1.48 4.06
N VAL A 59 23.46 -2.08 5.24
CA VAL A 59 22.77 -3.34 5.62
C VAL A 59 21.27 -3.17 5.62
N ARG A 60 20.75 -2.06 6.15
CA ARG A 60 19.30 -1.76 6.11
C ARG A 60 18.78 -1.58 4.69
N LYS A 61 19.57 -0.96 3.81
CA LYS A 61 19.18 -0.72 2.42
C LYS A 61 19.02 -2.01 1.60
N TYR A 62 19.66 -3.10 2.04
CA TYR A 62 19.52 -4.44 1.44
C TYR A 62 18.46 -5.32 2.11
N ALA A 63 17.96 -4.93 3.29
CA ALA A 63 16.89 -5.66 3.96
C ALA A 63 15.55 -5.28 3.33
N GLY A 64 15.08 -6.09 2.40
CA GLY A 64 13.75 -5.92 1.80
C GLY A 64 12.65 -6.21 2.82
N ILE A 65 11.83 -5.22 3.16
CA ILE A 65 10.68 -5.38 4.06
C ILE A 65 9.45 -4.89 3.30
N ILE A 66 8.62 -5.84 2.87
CA ILE A 66 7.52 -5.56 1.93
C ILE A 66 6.39 -4.78 2.62
N ALA A 67 5.87 -5.28 3.75
CA ALA A 67 4.66 -4.72 4.36
C ALA A 67 4.74 -3.21 4.71
N PRO A 68 5.83 -2.67 5.30
CA PRO A 68 5.94 -1.23 5.49
C PRO A 68 6.10 -0.44 4.19
N SER A 69 6.64 -1.06 3.14
CA SER A 69 6.76 -0.43 1.83
C SER A 69 5.40 -0.29 1.17
N GLU A 70 4.63 -1.38 1.10
CA GLU A 70 3.27 -1.38 0.55
C GLU A 70 2.34 -0.49 1.37
N GLY A 71 2.43 -0.58 2.71
CA GLY A 71 1.63 0.26 3.60
C GLY A 71 1.85 1.75 3.39
N TRP A 72 3.10 2.18 3.17
CA TRP A 72 3.39 3.56 2.81
C TRP A 72 2.79 3.94 1.45
N ALA A 73 3.00 3.12 0.43
CA ALA A 73 2.57 3.44 -0.93
C ALA A 73 1.04 3.53 -1.04
N GLN A 74 0.31 2.62 -0.36
CA GLN A 74 -1.15 2.66 -0.26
C GLN A 74 -1.63 3.91 0.51
N TYR A 75 -1.11 4.13 1.71
CA TYR A 75 -1.44 5.31 2.49
C TYR A 75 -1.16 6.60 1.71
N ALA A 76 -0.02 6.70 1.05
CA ALA A 76 0.39 7.89 0.32
C ALA A 76 -0.50 8.13 -0.91
N SER A 77 -0.86 7.09 -1.67
CA SER A 77 -1.77 7.20 -2.81
C SER A 77 -3.18 7.61 -2.37
N HIS A 78 -3.70 7.05 -1.27
CA HIS A 78 -5.00 7.43 -0.71
C HIS A 78 -5.06 8.92 -0.33
N ASN A 79 -3.98 9.48 0.20
CA ASN A 79 -3.94 10.92 0.52
C ASN A 79 -3.98 11.82 -0.73
N THR A 80 -3.81 11.29 -1.92
CA THR A 80 -3.90 12.04 -3.18
C THR A 80 -5.29 11.94 -3.85
N LEU A 81 -6.15 11.05 -3.38
CA LEU A 81 -7.46 10.80 -3.98
C LEU A 81 -8.34 12.05 -4.05
N GLU A 82 -8.28 12.93 -3.06
CA GLU A 82 -9.07 14.17 -3.08
C GLU A 82 -8.83 14.99 -4.34
N TYR A 83 -7.59 15.01 -4.87
CA TYR A 83 -7.25 15.78 -6.06
C TYR A 83 -7.93 15.23 -7.31
N ILE A 84 -7.86 13.91 -7.52
CA ILE A 84 -8.43 13.30 -8.73
C ILE A 84 -9.96 13.27 -8.68
N VAL A 85 -10.58 13.05 -7.52
CA VAL A 85 -12.05 13.06 -7.42
C VAL A 85 -12.62 14.46 -7.65
N GLU A 86 -11.94 15.52 -7.23
CA GLU A 86 -12.31 16.90 -7.52
C GLU A 86 -12.12 17.25 -9.00
N GLU A 87 -11.00 16.80 -9.61
CA GLU A 87 -10.74 17.03 -11.04
C GLU A 87 -11.80 16.34 -11.92
N GLU A 88 -12.22 15.15 -11.56
CA GLU A 88 -13.30 14.42 -12.23
C GLU A 88 -14.72 14.95 -11.88
N GLY A 89 -14.82 15.98 -11.05
CA GLY A 89 -16.09 16.65 -10.71
C GLY A 89 -16.90 15.97 -9.62
N TYR A 90 -16.31 15.07 -8.85
CA TYR A 90 -16.95 14.43 -7.71
C TYR A 90 -16.73 15.18 -6.40
N LYS A 91 -17.51 14.85 -5.38
CA LYS A 91 -17.32 15.37 -4.02
C LYS A 91 -16.12 14.70 -3.34
N LYS A 92 -15.44 15.44 -2.47
CA LYS A 92 -14.29 14.94 -1.69
C LYS A 92 -14.56 13.69 -0.87
N ASP A 93 -15.79 13.55 -0.35
CA ASP A 93 -16.18 12.36 0.43
C ASP A 93 -15.99 11.05 -0.36
N LEU A 94 -16.02 11.11 -1.69
CA LEU A 94 -15.76 9.95 -2.54
C LEU A 94 -14.31 9.45 -2.38
N ALA A 95 -13.35 10.33 -2.11
CA ALA A 95 -11.95 9.94 -1.87
C ALA A 95 -11.83 9.01 -0.65
N GLU A 96 -12.52 9.34 0.44
CA GLU A 96 -12.53 8.51 1.64
C GLU A 96 -13.24 7.17 1.38
N ILE A 97 -14.33 7.17 0.64
CA ILE A 97 -15.06 5.95 0.28
C ILE A 97 -14.16 5.02 -0.55
N ILE A 98 -13.44 5.53 -1.55
CA ILE A 98 -12.54 4.74 -2.39
C ILE A 98 -11.40 4.15 -1.56
N ALA A 99 -10.78 4.94 -0.68
CA ALA A 99 -9.71 4.45 0.19
C ALA A 99 -10.18 3.35 1.14
N ILE A 100 -11.39 3.49 1.70
CA ILE A 100 -11.99 2.46 2.58
C ILE A 100 -12.34 1.20 1.79
N ASP A 101 -12.93 1.34 0.59
CA ASP A 101 -13.29 0.21 -0.27
C ASP A 101 -12.07 -0.63 -0.67
N GLU A 102 -10.98 0.03 -1.05
CA GLU A 102 -9.71 -0.64 -1.38
C GLU A 102 -9.13 -1.39 -0.16
N ARG A 103 -9.12 -0.77 1.03
CA ARG A 103 -8.69 -1.41 2.27
C ARG A 103 -9.53 -2.64 2.61
N ILE A 104 -10.85 -2.53 2.49
CA ILE A 104 -11.76 -3.67 2.69
C ILE A 104 -11.44 -4.78 1.69
N GLY A 105 -11.20 -4.45 0.42
CA GLY A 105 -10.82 -5.41 -0.61
C GLY A 105 -9.57 -6.21 -0.25
N TYR A 106 -8.51 -5.55 0.23
CA TYR A 106 -7.29 -6.22 0.70
C TYR A 106 -7.53 -7.10 1.94
N LEU A 107 -8.35 -6.64 2.88
CA LEU A 107 -8.70 -7.43 4.07
C LEU A 107 -9.49 -8.70 3.72
N ILE A 108 -10.44 -8.60 2.77
CA ILE A 108 -11.18 -9.76 2.29
C ILE A 108 -10.23 -10.77 1.61
N GLN A 109 -9.37 -10.29 0.71
CA GLN A 109 -8.38 -11.16 0.03
C GLN A 109 -7.41 -11.79 1.02
N THR A 110 -6.95 -11.04 2.03
CA THR A 110 -6.14 -11.59 3.12
C THR A 110 -6.89 -12.68 3.89
N ARG A 111 -8.18 -12.50 4.13
CA ARG A 111 -9.01 -13.53 4.79
C ARG A 111 -9.16 -14.77 3.93
N PHE A 112 -9.26 -14.62 2.60
CA PHE A 112 -9.20 -15.75 1.67
C PHE A 112 -7.87 -16.49 1.76
N ASP A 113 -6.76 -15.76 1.73
CA ASP A 113 -5.42 -16.36 1.81
C ASP A 113 -5.24 -17.17 3.10
N LEU A 114 -5.60 -16.58 4.24
CA LEU A 114 -5.54 -17.29 5.53
C LEU A 114 -6.49 -18.49 5.57
N GLY A 115 -7.69 -18.38 5.01
CA GLY A 115 -8.64 -19.47 4.93
C GLY A 115 -8.07 -20.64 4.14
N VAL A 116 -7.58 -20.37 2.96
CA VAL A 116 -7.07 -21.40 2.04
C VAL A 116 -5.74 -22.00 2.52
N ASN A 117 -4.77 -21.14 2.89
CA ASN A 117 -3.39 -21.60 3.13
C ASN A 117 -3.08 -21.92 4.60
N TYR A 118 -3.94 -21.52 5.54
CA TYR A 118 -3.73 -21.78 6.97
C TYR A 118 -4.86 -22.60 7.61
N GLU A 119 -6.11 -22.43 7.13
CA GLU A 119 -7.29 -23.12 7.69
C GLU A 119 -7.79 -24.26 6.79
N ASP A 120 -7.05 -24.59 5.72
CA ASP A 120 -7.34 -25.68 4.78
C ASP A 120 -8.70 -25.55 4.07
N TRP A 121 -9.17 -24.31 3.78
CA TRP A 121 -10.40 -24.10 3.03
C TRP A 121 -10.30 -24.70 1.62
N ASP A 122 -11.32 -25.44 1.24
CA ASP A 122 -11.55 -25.77 -0.14
C ASP A 122 -12.39 -24.67 -0.86
N LEU A 123 -12.69 -24.89 -2.14
CA LEU A 123 -13.46 -23.92 -2.93
C LEU A 123 -14.89 -23.74 -2.40
N ASP A 124 -15.49 -24.79 -1.81
CA ASP A 124 -16.84 -24.70 -1.25
C ASP A 124 -16.84 -23.85 0.04
N ASP A 125 -15.81 -23.97 0.89
CA ASP A 125 -15.61 -23.12 2.06
C ASP A 125 -15.39 -21.66 1.66
N ALA A 126 -14.58 -21.41 0.62
CA ALA A 126 -14.35 -20.07 0.07
C ALA A 126 -15.64 -19.46 -0.48
N ASN A 127 -16.46 -20.22 -1.20
CA ASN A 127 -17.77 -19.79 -1.66
C ASN A 127 -18.73 -19.49 -0.49
N ALA A 128 -18.73 -20.33 0.55
CA ALA A 128 -19.56 -20.11 1.73
C ALA A 128 -19.19 -18.84 2.48
N TYR A 129 -17.87 -18.54 2.61
CA TYR A 129 -17.41 -17.27 3.19
C TYR A 129 -17.82 -16.06 2.34
N ALA A 130 -17.64 -16.14 1.03
CA ALA A 130 -17.89 -15.06 0.10
C ALA A 130 -19.39 -14.86 -0.22
N ASN A 131 -20.27 -15.68 0.32
CA ASN A 131 -21.71 -15.66 0.01
C ASN A 131 -22.32 -14.25 0.15
N GLY A 132 -22.79 -13.72 -0.98
CA GLY A 132 -23.38 -12.38 -1.08
C GLY A 132 -22.38 -11.23 -1.21
N MET A 133 -21.07 -11.48 -1.17
CA MET A 133 -20.01 -10.50 -1.47
C MET A 133 -19.55 -10.58 -2.92
N TYR A 134 -19.34 -11.80 -3.43
CA TYR A 134 -18.81 -12.06 -4.77
C TYR A 134 -19.58 -13.20 -5.46
N ASP A 135 -19.60 -13.18 -6.78
CA ASP A 135 -20.08 -14.29 -7.60
C ASP A 135 -19.07 -15.45 -7.57
N GLU A 136 -19.54 -16.70 -7.79
CA GLU A 136 -18.72 -17.91 -7.76
C GLU A 136 -17.50 -17.86 -8.71
N GLU A 137 -17.64 -17.18 -9.86
CA GLU A 137 -16.52 -16.99 -10.80
C GLU A 137 -15.41 -16.12 -10.20
N VAL A 138 -15.78 -15.03 -9.51
CA VAL A 138 -14.85 -14.16 -8.80
C VAL A 138 -14.20 -14.89 -7.63
N VAL A 139 -14.98 -15.64 -6.86
CA VAL A 139 -14.46 -16.49 -5.76
C VAL A 139 -13.41 -17.47 -6.27
N LYS A 140 -13.69 -18.13 -7.41
CA LYS A 140 -12.72 -19.05 -8.01
C LYS A 140 -11.43 -18.37 -8.44
N ILE A 141 -11.50 -17.16 -9.00
CA ILE A 141 -10.32 -16.38 -9.39
C ILE A 141 -9.49 -16.04 -8.15
N LEU A 142 -10.13 -15.57 -7.07
CA LEU A 142 -9.44 -15.26 -5.80
C LEU A 142 -8.82 -16.52 -5.17
N TYR A 143 -9.55 -17.64 -5.19
CA TYR A 143 -9.07 -18.93 -4.69
C TYR A 143 -7.83 -19.39 -5.45
N ASP A 144 -7.89 -19.40 -6.78
CA ASP A 144 -6.77 -19.81 -7.62
C ASP A 144 -5.55 -18.88 -7.42
N ALA A 145 -5.77 -17.57 -7.21
CA ALA A 145 -4.71 -16.60 -6.96
C ALA A 145 -3.97 -16.89 -5.64
N VAL A 146 -4.69 -17.08 -4.53
CA VAL A 146 -4.06 -17.35 -3.22
C VAL A 146 -3.44 -18.74 -3.13
N VAL A 147 -3.93 -19.71 -3.91
CA VAL A 147 -3.26 -21.02 -4.06
C VAL A 147 -1.97 -20.89 -4.85
N GLY A 148 -1.98 -20.03 -5.89
CA GLY A 148 -0.82 -19.83 -6.77
C GLY A 148 0.31 -19.04 -6.12
N ASP A 149 -0.02 -18.06 -5.26
CA ASP A 149 0.96 -17.21 -4.58
C ASP A 149 0.52 -16.94 -3.12
N PRO A 150 0.77 -17.90 -2.21
CA PRO A 150 0.38 -17.81 -0.82
C PRO A 150 1.05 -16.64 -0.09
N GLY A 151 0.26 -15.81 0.58
CA GLY A 151 0.75 -14.71 1.41
C GLY A 151 1.09 -13.42 0.66
N GLU A 152 0.94 -13.37 -0.67
CA GLU A 152 1.27 -12.18 -1.48
C GLU A 152 0.47 -10.94 -1.05
N ILE A 153 -0.81 -11.12 -0.78
CA ILE A 153 -1.70 -9.98 -0.45
C ILE A 153 -1.58 -9.49 0.99
N ILE A 154 -1.08 -10.32 1.90
CA ILE A 154 -1.00 -9.99 3.33
C ILE A 154 -0.19 -8.71 3.60
N PRO A 155 0.98 -8.47 2.98
CA PRO A 155 1.73 -7.24 3.13
C PRO A 155 0.94 -5.97 2.79
N TYR A 156 0.07 -6.02 1.79
CA TYR A 156 -0.77 -4.88 1.39
C TYR A 156 -1.81 -4.56 2.46
N ALA A 157 -2.59 -5.54 2.89
CA ALA A 157 -3.60 -5.35 3.94
C ALA A 157 -2.96 -4.95 5.27
N TYR A 158 -2.05 -5.77 5.78
CA TYR A 158 -1.40 -5.54 7.07
C TYR A 158 -0.59 -4.25 7.07
N GLY A 159 0.17 -4.00 5.99
CA GLY A 159 0.99 -2.80 5.85
C GLY A 159 0.16 -1.53 5.85
N THR A 160 -0.95 -1.53 5.12
CA THR A 160 -1.85 -0.37 5.01
C THR A 160 -2.51 -0.07 6.35
N GLU A 161 -3.13 -1.07 6.99
CA GLU A 161 -3.79 -0.87 8.27
C GLU A 161 -2.81 -0.37 9.34
N TYR A 162 -1.62 -0.97 9.40
CA TYR A 162 -0.60 -0.55 10.36
C TYR A 162 -0.11 0.88 10.11
N MET A 163 0.00 1.31 8.85
CA MET A 163 0.39 2.68 8.51
C MET A 163 -0.68 3.69 8.94
N TYR A 164 -1.97 3.32 8.81
CA TYR A 164 -3.06 4.14 9.31
C TYR A 164 -3.07 4.21 10.84
N ASP A 165 -2.83 3.11 11.54
CA ASP A 165 -2.74 3.09 13.01
C ASP A 165 -1.59 3.97 13.52
N LEU A 166 -0.40 3.89 12.89
CA LEU A 166 0.73 4.77 13.19
C LEU A 166 0.40 6.26 12.98
N ARG A 167 -0.31 6.56 11.88
CA ARG A 167 -0.77 7.93 11.61
C ARG A 167 -1.71 8.42 12.69
N ASP A 168 -2.67 7.61 13.09
CA ASP A 168 -3.67 7.99 14.07
C ASP A 168 -3.02 8.19 15.45
N GLU A 169 -2.06 7.33 15.86
CA GLU A 169 -1.27 7.54 17.06
C GLU A 169 -0.46 8.85 17.01
N TYR A 170 0.14 9.17 15.85
CA TYR A 170 0.84 10.44 15.66
C TYR A 170 -0.11 11.63 15.81
N PHE A 171 -1.29 11.55 15.17
CA PHE A 171 -2.28 12.64 15.21
C PHE A 171 -2.88 12.87 16.60
N ASP A 172 -3.06 11.82 17.38
CA ASP A 172 -3.50 11.92 18.78
C ASP A 172 -2.54 12.74 19.63
N LYS A 173 -1.25 12.67 19.34
CA LYS A 173 -0.19 13.37 20.09
C LYS A 173 0.13 14.78 19.57
N LYS A 174 0.11 14.99 18.25
CA LYS A 174 0.53 16.25 17.59
C LYS A 174 -0.60 17.01 16.90
N GLY A 175 -1.83 16.48 16.90
CA GLY A 175 -2.90 16.97 16.05
C GLY A 175 -2.74 16.50 14.60
N LYS A 176 -3.70 16.87 13.73
CA LYS A 176 -3.72 16.43 12.33
C LYS A 176 -2.60 17.10 11.50
N ASP A 177 -1.35 16.72 11.79
CA ASP A 177 -0.16 17.18 11.05
C ASP A 177 0.29 16.10 10.05
N VAL A 178 -0.41 16.04 8.91
CA VAL A 178 -0.10 15.10 7.81
C VAL A 178 1.34 15.25 7.32
N LYS A 179 1.82 16.51 7.19
CA LYS A 179 3.18 16.75 6.71
C LYS A 179 4.24 16.25 7.69
N GLY A 180 4.04 16.47 8.97
CA GLY A 180 4.94 15.99 10.02
C GLY A 180 5.00 14.47 10.04
N PHE A 181 3.85 13.78 10.00
CA PHE A 181 3.80 12.33 9.92
C PHE A 181 4.52 11.80 8.69
N ASN A 182 4.20 12.31 7.50
CA ASN A 182 4.83 11.87 6.26
C ASN A 182 6.35 12.09 6.28
N THR A 183 6.80 13.23 6.83
CA THR A 183 8.22 13.52 7.00
C THR A 183 8.90 12.53 7.95
N PHE A 184 8.23 12.18 9.05
CA PHE A 184 8.74 11.18 10.00
C PHE A 184 8.92 9.82 9.31
N ILE A 185 7.91 9.30 8.60
CA ILE A 185 7.99 8.01 7.92
C ILE A 185 9.11 7.97 6.88
N ILE A 186 9.16 8.97 6.00
CA ILE A 186 10.17 9.03 4.91
C ILE A 186 11.59 9.13 5.46
N ASN A 187 11.82 9.97 6.49
CA ASN A 187 13.14 10.14 7.08
C ASN A 187 13.60 8.92 7.90
N SER A 188 12.66 8.19 8.51
CA SER A 188 12.96 6.94 9.21
C SER A 188 13.42 5.84 8.24
N GLY A 189 13.03 5.96 6.98
CA GLY A 189 13.23 4.95 5.95
C GLY A 189 12.38 3.70 6.20
N ILE A 190 12.58 2.65 5.40
CA ILE A 190 11.80 1.41 5.52
C ILE A 190 12.24 0.64 6.76
N LEU A 191 11.33 0.43 7.71
CA LEU A 191 11.55 -0.19 9.01
C LEU A 191 10.49 -1.26 9.28
N PRO A 192 10.82 -2.32 10.04
CA PRO A 192 9.79 -3.13 10.69
C PRO A 192 8.88 -2.26 11.57
N PHE A 193 7.60 -2.52 11.59
CA PHE A 193 6.61 -1.70 12.29
C PHE A 193 6.92 -1.44 13.78
N PRO A 194 7.37 -2.42 14.59
CA PRO A 194 7.73 -2.14 15.99
C PRO A 194 8.87 -1.13 16.16
N LEU A 195 9.70 -0.93 15.12
CA LEU A 195 10.74 0.10 15.14
C LEU A 195 10.18 1.48 14.77
N TYR A 196 9.15 1.56 13.90
CA TYR A 196 8.44 2.81 13.67
C TYR A 196 7.79 3.32 14.96
N GLU A 197 7.10 2.45 15.71
CA GLU A 197 6.49 2.81 17.00
C GLU A 197 7.53 3.38 17.97
N LYS A 198 8.64 2.65 18.13
CA LYS A 198 9.72 3.08 19.02
C LYS A 198 10.31 4.43 18.59
N TYR A 199 10.63 4.61 17.31
CA TYR A 199 11.22 5.86 16.82
C TYR A 199 10.21 7.00 16.84
N MET A 200 8.93 6.71 16.65
CA MET A 200 7.88 7.72 16.79
C MET A 200 7.78 8.25 18.21
N GLN A 201 7.85 7.39 19.20
CA GLN A 201 7.90 7.81 20.61
C GLN A 201 9.09 8.74 20.89
N GLU A 202 10.30 8.35 20.43
CA GLU A 202 11.51 9.17 20.57
C GLU A 202 11.42 10.50 19.78
N TYR A 203 10.71 10.53 18.65
CA TYR A 203 10.51 11.72 17.83
C TYR A 203 9.48 12.69 18.41
N LEU A 204 8.52 12.17 19.18
CA LEU A 204 7.40 12.93 19.74
C LEU A 204 7.72 13.53 21.13
N ASP A 205 8.69 12.96 21.86
CA ASP A 205 9.22 13.46 23.13
C ASP A 205 10.15 14.68 22.93
#